data_2acb732ee848b19f66079a88939c30c2
#
_entry.id   2acb732ee848b19f66079a88939c30c2
#
_cell.length_a   1.000
_cell.length_b   1.000
_cell.length_c   1.000
_cell.angle_alpha   90.00
_cell.angle_beta   90.00
_cell.angle_gamma   90.00
#
_symmetry.space_group_name_H-M   'P 1'
#
loop_
_entity.id
_entity.type
_entity.pdbx_description
1 polymer ?
#
loop_
_entity_poly.entity_id
_entity_poly.type
_entity_poly.pdbx_seq_one_letter_code
_entity_poly.pdbx_strand_id
1 'polypeptide(L)'
;TEFISVDAEISWIDSHEDVMKMQEELLVAAISAVKEKHGEEIKELFDVDVVVPTIPFPRIPLAEAKKIAVAAKFPAELVDKVAPVFVKLYEVYTGEDATLVEVNPLVLTEEGDIIALDGKVSLDENAEFRHENHAALEDKAAADPLEAKAKAADLNYVKLDGEVGIIGNGAGLVMSTLDVVAYAGENHGGVKPANFLDIGGGASAEVMAAGLDVILGDAQVKSVFVNVFGGITACDAVANGIVQALATLGSAANKPLVVRLDGNNVDEGRRILAEANHPLVTLADSMDDGADKAAELAAR
;
A
#
# COMPACT_ATOMS: atom_id res chain seq x y z
N THR A 1 -21.80 -4.52 -4.91
CA THR A 1 -21.56 -5.67 -4.01
C THR A 1 -20.48 -5.24 -3.03
N GLU A 2 -20.77 -5.26 -1.75
CA GLU A 2 -19.80 -4.98 -0.68
C GLU A 2 -19.06 -6.28 -0.34
N PHE A 3 -17.75 -6.22 -0.17
CA PHE A 3 -16.96 -7.34 0.35
C PHE A 3 -15.93 -6.82 1.37
N ILE A 4 -15.56 -7.67 2.31
CA ILE A 4 -14.49 -7.40 3.27
C ILE A 4 -13.30 -8.29 2.88
N SER A 5 -12.14 -7.68 2.65
CA SER A 5 -10.89 -8.40 2.41
C SER A 5 -10.18 -8.66 3.74
N VAL A 6 -9.50 -9.79 3.85
CA VAL A 6 -8.59 -10.11 4.95
C VAL A 6 -7.22 -10.31 4.36
N ASP A 7 -6.32 -9.38 4.67
CA ASP A 7 -4.91 -9.47 4.34
C ASP A 7 -4.11 -9.96 5.54
N ALA A 8 -3.11 -10.81 5.28
CA ALA A 8 -2.23 -11.31 6.32
C ALA A 8 -0.81 -11.44 5.77
N GLU A 9 0.14 -10.85 6.47
CA GLU A 9 1.55 -10.95 6.16
C GLU A 9 2.26 -11.80 7.22
N ILE A 10 3.20 -12.64 6.78
CA ILE A 10 4.06 -13.40 7.67
C ILE A 10 5.52 -13.12 7.36
N SER A 11 6.33 -13.05 8.43
CA SER A 11 7.79 -12.92 8.33
C SER A 11 8.47 -14.16 8.91
N TRP A 12 9.80 -14.24 8.77
CA TRP A 12 10.61 -15.37 9.25
C TRP A 12 10.26 -16.69 8.57
N ILE A 13 9.96 -16.62 7.27
CA ILE A 13 9.65 -17.78 6.42
C ILE A 13 10.92 -18.31 5.75
N ASP A 14 10.99 -19.64 5.57
CA ASP A 14 12.06 -20.29 4.83
C ASP A 14 11.71 -20.46 3.35
N SER A 15 10.42 -20.56 3.03
CA SER A 15 9.94 -20.74 1.66
C SER A 15 8.46 -20.32 1.51
N HIS A 16 8.00 -20.25 0.25
CA HIS A 16 6.59 -20.04 -0.07
C HIS A 16 5.65 -21.11 0.51
N GLU A 17 6.16 -22.31 0.86
CA GLU A 17 5.36 -23.36 1.50
C GLU A 17 4.84 -22.93 2.87
N ASP A 18 5.56 -22.06 3.59
CA ASP A 18 5.12 -21.52 4.88
C ASP A 18 3.90 -20.61 4.70
N VAL A 19 3.91 -19.77 3.64
CA VAL A 19 2.77 -18.94 3.27
C VAL A 19 1.57 -19.80 2.88
N MET A 20 1.78 -20.83 2.05
CA MET A 20 0.74 -21.75 1.62
C MET A 20 0.12 -22.47 2.81
N LYS A 21 0.91 -22.94 3.79
CA LYS A 21 0.45 -23.58 5.00
C LYS A 21 -0.43 -22.64 5.84
N MET A 22 0.02 -21.41 6.06
CA MET A 22 -0.75 -20.41 6.78
C MET A 22 -2.10 -20.13 6.07
N GLN A 23 -2.07 -19.99 4.74
CA GLN A 23 -3.28 -19.79 3.95
C GLN A 23 -4.26 -20.96 4.05
N GLU A 24 -3.77 -22.19 4.05
CA GLU A 24 -4.60 -23.40 4.27
C GLU A 24 -5.28 -23.35 5.64
N GLU A 25 -4.52 -23.06 6.69
CA GLU A 25 -5.03 -22.99 8.08
C GLU A 25 -6.08 -21.86 8.21
N LEU A 26 -5.84 -20.69 7.61
CA LEU A 26 -6.77 -19.56 7.59
C LEU A 26 -8.08 -19.91 6.89
N LEU A 27 -8.02 -20.50 5.69
CA LEU A 27 -9.20 -20.90 4.93
C LEU A 27 -10.02 -21.98 5.67
N VAL A 28 -9.37 -22.99 6.24
CA VAL A 28 -10.04 -24.03 7.02
C VAL A 28 -10.73 -23.42 8.24
N ALA A 29 -10.05 -22.53 8.96
CA ALA A 29 -10.63 -21.86 10.13
C ALA A 29 -11.85 -21.00 9.75
N ALA A 30 -11.75 -20.21 8.68
CA ALA A 30 -12.83 -19.35 8.20
C ALA A 30 -14.06 -20.18 7.75
N ILE A 31 -13.84 -21.20 6.92
CA ILE A 31 -14.93 -22.07 6.43
C ILE A 31 -15.56 -22.88 7.58
N SER A 32 -14.76 -23.32 8.55
CA SER A 32 -15.26 -24.01 9.74
C SER A 32 -16.17 -23.10 10.57
N ALA A 33 -15.77 -21.85 10.79
CA ALA A 33 -16.57 -20.86 11.51
C ALA A 33 -17.89 -20.55 10.79
N VAL A 34 -17.87 -20.44 9.46
CA VAL A 34 -19.08 -20.27 8.65
C VAL A 34 -20.00 -21.49 8.78
N LYS A 35 -19.45 -22.70 8.68
CA LYS A 35 -20.21 -23.94 8.83
C LYS A 35 -20.88 -24.04 10.20
N GLU A 36 -20.12 -23.72 11.25
CA GLU A 36 -20.61 -23.79 12.63
C GLU A 36 -21.75 -22.79 12.89
N LYS A 37 -21.60 -21.56 12.40
CA LYS A 37 -22.55 -20.47 12.69
C LYS A 37 -23.75 -20.41 11.74
N HIS A 38 -23.53 -20.73 10.47
CA HIS A 38 -24.48 -20.48 9.39
C HIS A 38 -24.71 -21.69 8.47
N GLY A 39 -24.13 -22.87 8.78
CA GLY A 39 -24.20 -24.03 7.89
C GLY A 39 -25.64 -24.52 7.63
N GLU A 40 -26.50 -24.53 8.65
CA GLU A 40 -27.91 -24.93 8.52
C GLU A 40 -28.71 -23.90 7.70
N GLU A 41 -28.48 -22.58 7.95
CA GLU A 41 -29.12 -21.49 7.22
C GLU A 41 -28.74 -21.52 5.73
N ILE A 42 -27.46 -21.73 5.43
CA ILE A 42 -26.96 -21.85 4.04
C ILE A 42 -27.60 -23.06 3.37
N LYS A 43 -27.71 -24.20 4.08
CA LYS A 43 -28.38 -25.40 3.55
C LYS A 43 -29.85 -25.16 3.25
N GLU A 44 -30.54 -24.46 4.13
CA GLU A 44 -31.96 -24.14 3.96
C GLU A 44 -32.23 -23.19 2.81
N LEU A 45 -31.42 -22.11 2.70
CA LEU A 45 -31.62 -21.05 1.70
C LEU A 45 -31.12 -21.43 0.31
N PHE A 46 -30.00 -22.16 0.20
CA PHE A 46 -29.29 -22.39 -1.07
C PHE A 46 -29.18 -23.87 -1.45
N ASP A 47 -29.66 -24.79 -0.62
CA ASP A 47 -29.51 -26.26 -0.76
C ASP A 47 -28.02 -26.68 -0.95
N VAL A 48 -27.11 -25.99 -0.28
CA VAL A 48 -25.66 -26.23 -0.34
C VAL A 48 -25.14 -26.62 1.05
N ASP A 49 -24.41 -27.73 1.13
CA ASP A 49 -23.69 -28.12 2.33
C ASP A 49 -22.32 -27.42 2.38
N VAL A 50 -22.02 -26.72 3.47
CA VAL A 50 -20.70 -26.11 3.66
C VAL A 50 -19.67 -27.21 3.91
N VAL A 51 -18.78 -27.42 2.95
CA VAL A 51 -17.71 -28.43 3.02
C VAL A 51 -16.44 -27.76 3.52
N VAL A 52 -15.96 -28.20 4.69
CA VAL A 52 -14.66 -27.76 5.22
C VAL A 52 -13.56 -28.59 4.55
N PRO A 53 -12.61 -27.96 3.86
CA PRO A 53 -11.53 -28.70 3.21
C PRO A 53 -10.56 -29.28 4.26
N THR A 54 -9.87 -30.37 3.88
CA THR A 54 -8.82 -30.97 4.71
C THR A 54 -7.45 -30.50 4.26
N ILE A 55 -6.57 -30.21 5.21
CA ILE A 55 -5.17 -29.87 4.94
C ILE A 55 -4.27 -31.12 5.03
N PRO A 56 -3.15 -31.18 4.30
CA PRO A 56 -2.66 -30.16 3.34
C PRO A 56 -3.48 -30.17 2.04
N PHE A 57 -3.60 -29.00 1.42
CA PHE A 57 -4.21 -28.90 0.10
C PHE A 57 -3.31 -29.56 -0.95
N PRO A 58 -3.87 -30.06 -2.07
CA PRO A 58 -3.06 -30.65 -3.12
C PRO A 58 -2.04 -29.68 -3.69
N ARG A 59 -0.79 -30.12 -3.81
CA ARG A 59 0.27 -29.41 -4.53
C ARG A 59 0.34 -29.96 -5.94
N ILE A 60 -0.11 -29.21 -6.93
CA ILE A 60 -0.13 -29.60 -8.34
C ILE A 60 0.87 -28.73 -9.11
N PRO A 61 2.00 -29.30 -9.61
CA PRO A 61 2.91 -28.55 -10.47
C PRO A 61 2.21 -28.02 -11.71
N LEU A 62 2.52 -26.81 -12.12
CA LEU A 62 1.88 -26.19 -13.29
C LEU A 62 2.15 -26.95 -14.60
N ALA A 63 3.29 -27.66 -14.68
CA ALA A 63 3.55 -28.59 -15.79
C ALA A 63 2.44 -29.65 -15.99
N GLU A 64 1.58 -29.84 -14.97
CA GLU A 64 0.40 -30.70 -15.00
C GLU A 64 -0.90 -29.92 -15.19
N ALA A 65 -0.90 -28.85 -15.99
CA ALA A 65 -2.04 -27.96 -16.22
C ALA A 65 -3.37 -28.68 -16.52
N LYS A 66 -3.34 -29.82 -17.18
CA LYS A 66 -4.53 -30.65 -17.37
C LYS A 66 -5.09 -31.20 -16.07
N LYS A 67 -4.24 -31.61 -15.12
CA LYS A 67 -4.68 -32.04 -13.80
C LYS A 67 -5.32 -30.89 -13.01
N ILE A 68 -4.78 -29.67 -13.17
CA ILE A 68 -5.36 -28.45 -12.57
C ILE A 68 -6.77 -28.23 -13.13
N ALA A 69 -6.95 -28.30 -14.45
CA ALA A 69 -8.26 -28.13 -15.09
C ALA A 69 -9.27 -29.20 -14.61
N VAL A 70 -8.84 -30.45 -14.47
CA VAL A 70 -9.68 -31.54 -13.94
C VAL A 70 -10.03 -31.31 -12.47
N ALA A 71 -9.05 -30.91 -11.65
CA ALA A 71 -9.26 -30.63 -10.22
C ALA A 71 -10.20 -29.42 -10.01
N ALA A 72 -10.14 -28.42 -10.89
CA ALA A 72 -11.05 -27.27 -10.94
C ALA A 72 -12.44 -27.61 -11.52
N LYS A 73 -12.70 -28.89 -11.83
CA LYS A 73 -13.99 -29.39 -12.33
C LYS A 73 -14.42 -28.79 -13.68
N PHE A 74 -13.48 -28.41 -14.54
CA PHE A 74 -13.84 -28.09 -15.90
C PHE A 74 -14.42 -29.31 -16.62
N PRO A 75 -15.42 -29.13 -17.51
CA PRO A 75 -15.94 -30.21 -18.34
C PRO A 75 -14.81 -30.94 -19.10
N ALA A 76 -14.90 -32.26 -19.18
CA ALA A 76 -13.82 -33.09 -19.73
C ALA A 76 -13.41 -32.68 -21.16
N GLU A 77 -14.38 -32.25 -21.98
CA GLU A 77 -14.18 -31.74 -23.34
C GLU A 77 -13.44 -30.40 -23.42
N LEU A 78 -13.40 -29.64 -22.32
CA LEU A 78 -12.71 -28.34 -22.25
C LEU A 78 -11.31 -28.43 -21.66
N VAL A 79 -10.93 -29.51 -21.01
CA VAL A 79 -9.64 -29.65 -20.32
C VAL A 79 -8.46 -29.37 -21.25
N ASP A 80 -8.50 -29.90 -22.48
CA ASP A 80 -7.43 -29.68 -23.46
C ASP A 80 -7.39 -28.25 -24.02
N LYS A 81 -8.48 -27.50 -23.92
CA LYS A 81 -8.57 -26.09 -24.34
C LYS A 81 -8.18 -25.13 -23.24
N VAL A 82 -8.51 -25.44 -21.99
CA VAL A 82 -8.26 -24.61 -20.81
C VAL A 82 -6.82 -24.76 -20.29
N ALA A 83 -6.27 -25.97 -20.32
CA ALA A 83 -4.92 -26.22 -19.82
C ALA A 83 -3.83 -25.30 -20.44
N PRO A 84 -3.82 -25.02 -21.76
CA PRO A 84 -2.88 -24.07 -22.34
C PRO A 84 -3.04 -22.63 -21.83
N VAL A 85 -4.25 -22.23 -21.42
CA VAL A 85 -4.48 -20.90 -20.84
C VAL A 85 -3.73 -20.78 -19.51
N PHE A 86 -3.82 -21.78 -18.63
CA PHE A 86 -3.07 -21.78 -17.36
C PHE A 86 -1.56 -21.67 -17.58
N VAL A 87 -1.04 -22.38 -18.57
CA VAL A 87 0.39 -22.28 -18.92
C VAL A 87 0.75 -20.86 -19.36
N LYS A 88 -0.06 -20.25 -20.23
CA LYS A 88 0.17 -18.86 -20.68
C LYS A 88 0.10 -17.84 -19.53
N LEU A 89 -0.85 -17.98 -18.62
CA LEU A 89 -0.94 -17.09 -17.46
C LEU A 89 0.33 -17.17 -16.60
N TYR A 90 0.87 -18.37 -16.42
CA TYR A 90 2.11 -18.56 -15.69
C TYR A 90 3.34 -18.04 -16.44
N GLU A 91 3.39 -18.23 -17.76
CA GLU A 91 4.45 -17.67 -18.60
C GLU A 91 4.48 -16.13 -18.49
N VAL A 92 3.32 -15.48 -18.49
CA VAL A 92 3.20 -14.04 -18.24
C VAL A 92 3.67 -13.70 -16.81
N TYR A 93 3.18 -14.44 -15.81
CA TYR A 93 3.54 -14.21 -14.41
C TYR A 93 5.05 -14.26 -14.18
N THR A 94 5.73 -15.28 -14.71
CA THR A 94 7.17 -15.47 -14.52
C THR A 94 8.03 -14.67 -15.49
N GLY A 95 7.56 -14.47 -16.72
CA GLY A 95 8.32 -13.81 -17.78
C GLY A 95 8.31 -12.28 -17.66
N GLU A 96 7.25 -11.72 -17.07
CA GLU A 96 7.08 -10.28 -16.91
C GLU A 96 7.26 -9.82 -15.45
N ASP A 97 7.75 -10.69 -14.55
CA ASP A 97 7.84 -10.40 -13.11
C ASP A 97 6.53 -9.84 -12.55
N ALA A 98 5.41 -10.45 -12.92
CA ALA A 98 4.12 -10.01 -12.45
C ALA A 98 3.87 -10.47 -11.00
N THR A 99 3.22 -9.62 -10.19
CA THR A 99 2.74 -9.95 -8.84
C THR A 99 1.32 -10.50 -8.88
N LEU A 100 0.57 -10.18 -9.94
CA LEU A 100 -0.78 -10.71 -10.20
C LEU A 100 -0.97 -10.92 -11.70
N VAL A 101 -1.56 -12.06 -12.07
CA VAL A 101 -2.12 -12.30 -13.41
C VAL A 101 -3.48 -12.95 -13.20
N GLU A 102 -4.54 -12.23 -13.54
CA GLU A 102 -5.93 -12.66 -13.37
C GLU A 102 -6.67 -12.58 -14.70
N VAL A 103 -7.50 -13.58 -14.97
CA VAL A 103 -8.48 -13.57 -16.06
C VAL A 103 -9.86 -13.80 -15.47
N ASN A 104 -10.75 -12.80 -15.59
CA ASN A 104 -12.10 -12.86 -15.05
C ASN A 104 -13.04 -11.93 -15.84
N PRO A 105 -13.94 -12.50 -16.67
CA PRO A 105 -14.19 -13.93 -16.87
C PRO A 105 -13.32 -14.60 -17.94
N LEU A 106 -13.13 -15.92 -17.77
CA LEU A 106 -12.72 -16.82 -18.83
C LEU A 106 -13.98 -17.38 -19.49
N VAL A 107 -14.14 -17.18 -20.78
CA VAL A 107 -15.41 -17.44 -21.50
C VAL A 107 -15.26 -18.55 -22.52
N LEU A 108 -16.25 -19.43 -22.58
CA LEU A 108 -16.45 -20.38 -23.68
C LEU A 108 -17.41 -19.75 -24.72
N THR A 109 -16.97 -19.60 -25.95
CA THR A 109 -17.81 -19.10 -27.03
C THR A 109 -18.74 -20.16 -27.61
N GLU A 110 -19.70 -19.76 -28.41
CA GLU A 110 -20.61 -20.69 -29.11
C GLU A 110 -19.86 -21.58 -30.10
N GLU A 111 -18.75 -21.08 -30.67
CA GLU A 111 -17.85 -21.82 -31.54
C GLU A 111 -16.97 -22.81 -30.78
N GLY A 112 -17.00 -22.75 -29.46
CA GLY A 112 -16.27 -23.64 -28.57
C GLY A 112 -14.81 -23.20 -28.30
N ASP A 113 -14.48 -21.94 -28.50
CA ASP A 113 -13.19 -21.36 -28.17
C ASP A 113 -13.16 -20.82 -26.73
N ILE A 114 -12.00 -20.89 -26.11
CA ILE A 114 -11.75 -20.31 -24.79
C ILE A 114 -11.11 -18.93 -24.94
N ILE A 115 -11.78 -17.91 -24.43
CA ILE A 115 -11.35 -16.51 -24.53
C ILE A 115 -11.19 -15.90 -23.14
N ALA A 116 -10.04 -15.30 -22.88
CA ALA A 116 -9.84 -14.37 -21.78
C ALA A 116 -10.53 -13.04 -22.15
N LEU A 117 -11.72 -12.79 -21.60
CA LEU A 117 -12.51 -11.61 -21.97
C LEU A 117 -11.97 -10.35 -21.29
N ASP A 118 -11.56 -10.48 -20.04
CA ASP A 118 -10.90 -9.45 -19.27
C ASP A 118 -9.68 -10.03 -18.55
N GLY A 119 -8.59 -9.30 -18.54
CA GLY A 119 -7.34 -9.70 -17.91
C GLY A 119 -6.73 -8.55 -17.12
N LYS A 120 -6.34 -8.83 -15.88
CA LYS A 120 -5.62 -7.92 -15.01
C LYS A 120 -4.23 -8.43 -14.75
N VAL A 121 -3.23 -7.59 -15.01
CA VAL A 121 -1.82 -7.89 -14.73
C VAL A 121 -1.25 -6.77 -13.87
N SER A 122 -0.66 -7.12 -12.72
CA SER A 122 0.13 -6.20 -11.91
C SER A 122 1.60 -6.60 -12.04
N LEU A 123 2.43 -5.66 -12.44
CA LEU A 123 3.87 -5.86 -12.63
C LEU A 123 4.62 -5.42 -11.38
N ASP A 124 5.75 -6.08 -11.09
CA ASP A 124 6.63 -5.70 -9.99
C ASP A 124 7.50 -4.50 -10.41
N GLU A 125 7.25 -3.32 -9.87
CA GLU A 125 8.04 -2.11 -10.14
C GLU A 125 9.51 -2.28 -9.77
N ASN A 126 9.84 -3.12 -8.78
CA ASN A 126 11.23 -3.42 -8.43
C ASN A 126 11.99 -4.19 -9.52
N ALA A 127 11.28 -4.80 -10.45
CA ALA A 127 11.84 -5.51 -11.60
C ALA A 127 11.93 -4.66 -12.88
N GLU A 128 11.47 -3.40 -12.87
CA GLU A 128 11.41 -2.50 -14.03
C GLU A 128 12.77 -2.33 -14.72
N PHE A 129 13.87 -2.36 -13.96
CA PHE A 129 15.23 -2.26 -14.50
C PHE A 129 15.59 -3.33 -15.55
N ARG A 130 14.87 -4.44 -15.60
CA ARG A 130 15.06 -5.53 -16.58
C ARG A 130 13.92 -5.66 -17.61
N HIS A 131 12.94 -4.76 -17.56
CA HIS A 131 11.76 -4.74 -18.44
C HIS A 131 11.53 -3.34 -19.02
N GLU A 132 12.40 -2.92 -19.94
CA GLU A 132 12.37 -1.56 -20.55
C GLU A 132 11.03 -1.20 -21.21
N ASN A 133 10.23 -2.20 -21.60
CA ASN A 133 8.93 -2.03 -22.24
C ASN A 133 7.78 -1.79 -21.26
N HIS A 134 7.95 -2.08 -19.95
CA HIS A 134 6.87 -1.95 -18.96
C HIS A 134 6.38 -0.51 -18.81
N ALA A 135 7.27 0.49 -18.90
CA ALA A 135 6.91 1.90 -18.85
C ALA A 135 5.86 2.30 -19.92
N ALA A 136 5.82 1.60 -21.06
CA ALA A 136 4.84 1.83 -22.11
C ALA A 136 3.47 1.20 -21.83
N LEU A 137 3.40 0.26 -20.88
CA LEU A 137 2.20 -0.45 -20.49
C LEU A 137 1.50 0.19 -19.29
N GLU A 138 2.12 1.19 -18.65
CA GLU A 138 1.57 1.88 -17.49
C GLU A 138 0.23 2.56 -17.84
N ASP A 139 -0.84 2.18 -17.14
CA ASP A 139 -2.12 2.86 -17.24
C ASP A 139 -2.14 4.14 -16.39
N LYS A 140 -1.66 5.22 -16.98
CA LYS A 140 -1.61 6.54 -16.33
C LYS A 140 -2.98 7.08 -15.93
N ALA A 141 -4.06 6.57 -16.51
CA ALA A 141 -5.42 7.00 -16.19
C ALA A 141 -5.97 6.31 -14.92
N ALA A 142 -5.41 5.16 -14.55
CA ALA A 142 -5.78 4.43 -13.35
C ALA A 142 -5.00 4.89 -12.09
N ALA A 143 -3.88 5.62 -12.26
CA ALA A 143 -3.07 6.10 -11.15
C ALA A 143 -3.78 7.23 -10.39
N ASP A 144 -3.64 7.24 -9.05
CA ASP A 144 -4.06 8.39 -8.24
C ASP A 144 -3.28 9.65 -8.69
N PRO A 145 -3.96 10.80 -8.91
CA PRO A 145 -3.29 12.02 -9.40
C PRO A 145 -2.16 12.52 -8.47
N LEU A 146 -2.27 12.29 -7.16
CA LEU A 146 -1.23 12.69 -6.20
C LEU A 146 -0.03 11.73 -6.25
N GLU A 147 -0.28 10.43 -6.42
CA GLU A 147 0.78 9.44 -6.62
C GLU A 147 1.52 9.69 -7.94
N ALA A 148 0.79 9.98 -9.01
CA ALA A 148 1.38 10.35 -10.30
C ALA A 148 2.23 11.64 -10.20
N LYS A 149 1.76 12.65 -9.44
CA LYS A 149 2.49 13.88 -9.17
C LYS A 149 3.76 13.62 -8.34
N ALA A 150 3.66 12.77 -7.32
CA ALA A 150 4.79 12.38 -6.48
C ALA A 150 5.84 11.60 -7.27
N LYS A 151 5.42 10.63 -8.09
CA LYS A 151 6.29 9.85 -8.98
C LYS A 151 7.04 10.76 -9.97
N ALA A 152 6.38 11.77 -10.52
CA ALA A 152 7.02 12.75 -11.41
C ALA A 152 8.08 13.61 -10.70
N ALA A 153 8.03 13.72 -9.37
CA ALA A 153 9.00 14.41 -8.52
C ALA A 153 10.02 13.45 -7.85
N ASP A 154 10.07 12.19 -8.27
CA ASP A 154 10.92 11.12 -7.71
C ASP A 154 10.72 10.93 -6.19
N LEU A 155 9.47 11.00 -5.75
CA LEU A 155 9.08 10.81 -4.36
C LEU A 155 8.41 9.45 -4.15
N ASN A 156 8.80 8.76 -3.08
CA ASN A 156 8.14 7.53 -2.65
C ASN A 156 6.90 7.87 -1.82
N TYR A 157 5.74 7.93 -2.47
CA TYR A 157 4.47 8.37 -1.92
C TYR A 157 3.37 7.35 -2.19
N VAL A 158 2.58 7.07 -1.16
CA VAL A 158 1.36 6.26 -1.26
C VAL A 158 0.21 7.03 -0.62
N LYS A 159 -0.90 7.18 -1.33
CA LYS A 159 -2.13 7.80 -0.83
C LYS A 159 -2.85 6.86 0.12
N LEU A 160 -3.32 7.40 1.24
CA LEU A 160 -4.18 6.72 2.22
C LEU A 160 -5.44 7.54 2.50
N ASP A 161 -6.41 6.92 3.17
CA ASP A 161 -7.66 7.59 3.55
C ASP A 161 -7.55 8.18 4.96
N GLY A 162 -7.14 9.43 5.06
CA GLY A 162 -6.97 10.11 6.34
C GLY A 162 -6.84 11.62 6.22
N GLU A 163 -6.57 12.29 7.34
CA GLU A 163 -6.55 13.75 7.47
C GLU A 163 -5.19 14.30 7.90
N VAL A 164 -4.27 13.45 8.37
CA VAL A 164 -2.91 13.86 8.76
C VAL A 164 -1.92 13.47 7.68
N GLY A 165 -1.37 14.45 6.98
CA GLY A 165 -0.28 14.24 6.03
C GLY A 165 1.02 13.88 6.75
N ILE A 166 1.76 12.89 6.24
CA ILE A 166 2.97 12.37 6.87
C ILE A 166 4.18 12.59 5.96
N ILE A 167 5.25 13.12 6.54
CA ILE A 167 6.59 13.18 5.91
C ILE A 167 7.61 12.61 6.87
N GLY A 168 8.43 11.67 6.42
CA GLY A 168 9.57 11.17 7.18
C GLY A 168 10.75 10.83 6.30
N ASN A 169 11.90 10.57 6.90
CA ASN A 169 13.10 10.12 6.20
C ASN A 169 13.48 8.70 6.60
N GLY A 170 13.22 7.79 5.71
CA GLY A 170 13.37 6.34 5.88
C GLY A 170 12.04 5.63 6.09
N ALA A 171 11.81 4.61 5.27
CA ALA A 171 10.54 3.88 5.22
C ALA A 171 10.08 3.34 6.58
N GLY A 172 11.00 2.77 7.37
CA GLY A 172 10.69 2.27 8.72
C GLY A 172 10.20 3.34 9.68
N LEU A 173 10.79 4.54 9.64
CA LEU A 173 10.36 5.68 10.46
C LEU A 173 8.97 6.16 10.00
N VAL A 174 8.74 6.23 8.69
CA VAL A 174 7.43 6.63 8.16
C VAL A 174 6.36 5.64 8.58
N MET A 175 6.60 4.32 8.43
CA MET A 175 5.65 3.28 8.88
C MET A 175 5.31 3.41 10.36
N SER A 176 6.33 3.55 11.22
CA SER A 176 6.10 3.77 12.66
C SER A 176 5.33 5.06 12.94
N THR A 177 5.57 6.11 12.15
CA THR A 177 4.85 7.39 12.29
C THR A 177 3.37 7.24 11.92
N LEU A 178 3.05 6.45 10.88
CA LEU A 178 1.66 6.13 10.52
C LEU A 178 0.94 5.46 11.69
N ASP A 179 1.57 4.45 12.31
CA ASP A 179 0.98 3.73 13.44
C ASP A 179 0.71 4.65 14.64
N VAL A 180 1.71 5.47 15.01
CA VAL A 180 1.57 6.37 16.17
C VAL A 180 0.51 7.45 15.91
N VAL A 181 0.41 7.97 14.68
CA VAL A 181 -0.65 8.93 14.31
C VAL A 181 -2.03 8.26 14.34
N ALA A 182 -2.15 7.01 13.87
CA ALA A 182 -3.41 6.28 13.93
C ALA A 182 -3.87 6.06 15.38
N TYR A 183 -2.96 5.66 16.28
CA TYR A 183 -3.26 5.52 17.72
C TYR A 183 -3.63 6.85 18.38
N ALA A 184 -2.88 7.92 18.12
CA ALA A 184 -3.22 9.26 18.64
C ALA A 184 -4.59 9.71 18.15
N GLY A 185 -4.92 9.44 16.88
CA GLY A 185 -6.18 9.78 16.26
C GLY A 185 -7.42 9.18 16.92
N GLU A 186 -7.29 8.03 17.60
CA GLU A 186 -8.39 7.43 18.35
C GLU A 186 -8.95 8.39 19.42
N ASN A 187 -8.08 9.22 20.02
CA ASN A 187 -8.47 10.24 21.02
C ASN A 187 -9.00 11.53 20.37
N HIS A 188 -8.83 11.68 19.07
CA HIS A 188 -9.18 12.88 18.31
C HIS A 188 -10.23 12.60 17.21
N GLY A 189 -11.23 11.81 17.53
CA GLY A 189 -12.37 11.56 16.63
C GLY A 189 -12.12 10.54 15.54
N GLY A 190 -11.08 9.72 15.65
CA GLY A 190 -10.75 8.67 14.68
C GLY A 190 -9.95 9.17 13.46
N VAL A 191 -9.26 10.30 13.62
CA VAL A 191 -8.37 10.87 12.59
C VAL A 191 -7.29 9.86 12.21
N LYS A 192 -6.96 9.78 10.93
CA LYS A 192 -6.01 8.79 10.39
C LYS A 192 -4.91 9.46 9.56
N PRO A 193 -3.77 8.76 9.33
CA PRO A 193 -2.77 9.22 8.39
C PRO A 193 -3.30 9.22 6.95
N ALA A 194 -2.98 10.27 6.19
CA ALA A 194 -3.47 10.51 4.84
C ALA A 194 -2.57 9.93 3.75
N ASN A 195 -1.32 9.66 4.07
CA ASN A 195 -0.33 9.16 3.13
C ASN A 195 0.89 8.57 3.81
N PHE A 196 1.60 7.72 3.08
CA PHE A 196 3.01 7.44 3.29
C PHE A 196 3.84 8.39 2.43
N LEU A 197 4.90 9.01 2.96
CA LEU A 197 5.91 9.72 2.17
C LEU A 197 7.27 9.60 2.84
N ASP A 198 8.16 8.87 2.18
CA ASP A 198 9.58 8.79 2.51
C ASP A 198 10.38 9.70 1.58
N ILE A 199 11.02 10.73 2.15
CA ILE A 199 11.87 11.65 1.40
C ILE A 199 13.33 11.19 1.31
N GLY A 200 13.63 9.99 1.81
CA GLY A 200 14.97 9.43 1.80
C GLY A 200 15.96 10.15 2.70
N GLY A 201 17.25 9.79 2.54
CA GLY A 201 18.35 10.38 3.34
C GLY A 201 18.82 11.75 2.90
N GLY A 202 18.30 12.33 1.80
CA GLY A 202 18.78 13.55 1.17
C GLY A 202 17.75 14.67 1.09
N ALA A 203 17.10 15.01 2.20
CA ALA A 203 16.03 16.01 2.24
C ALA A 203 16.52 17.42 1.90
N SER A 204 16.74 17.70 0.59
CA SER A 204 16.98 19.05 0.11
C SER A 204 15.72 19.92 0.23
N ALA A 205 15.88 21.24 0.08
CA ALA A 205 14.75 22.15 0.07
C ALA A 205 13.74 21.84 -1.05
N GLU A 206 14.24 21.40 -2.20
CA GLU A 206 13.42 21.04 -3.37
C GLU A 206 12.62 19.79 -3.11
N VAL A 207 13.22 18.74 -2.53
CA VAL A 207 12.55 17.49 -2.14
C VAL A 207 11.47 17.76 -1.10
N MET A 208 11.79 18.57 -0.09
CA MET A 208 10.83 18.95 0.95
C MET A 208 9.68 19.78 0.36
N ALA A 209 9.95 20.72 -0.53
CA ALA A 209 8.94 21.53 -1.21
C ALA A 209 8.02 20.66 -2.07
N ALA A 210 8.58 19.73 -2.84
CA ALA A 210 7.81 18.81 -3.67
C ALA A 210 6.92 17.90 -2.82
N GLY A 211 7.45 17.34 -1.72
CA GLY A 211 6.68 16.52 -0.79
C GLY A 211 5.53 17.28 -0.13
N LEU A 212 5.80 18.50 0.35
CA LEU A 212 4.76 19.37 0.92
C LEU A 212 3.72 19.76 -0.13
N ASP A 213 4.13 20.07 -1.38
CA ASP A 213 3.21 20.44 -2.46
C ASP A 213 2.26 19.30 -2.85
N VAL A 214 2.74 18.04 -2.81
CA VAL A 214 1.88 16.86 -3.01
C VAL A 214 0.87 16.76 -1.88
N ILE A 215 1.32 16.76 -0.61
CA ILE A 215 0.45 16.55 0.56
C ILE A 215 -0.54 17.71 0.75
N LEU A 216 -0.11 18.95 0.57
CA LEU A 216 -0.98 20.12 0.70
C LEU A 216 -2.01 20.20 -0.42
N GLY A 217 -1.73 19.58 -1.57
CA GLY A 217 -2.68 19.42 -2.67
C GLY A 217 -3.83 18.45 -2.37
N ASP A 218 -3.69 17.58 -1.38
CA ASP A 218 -4.76 16.68 -0.95
C ASP A 218 -5.81 17.43 -0.13
N ALA A 219 -7.04 17.49 -0.64
CA ALA A 219 -8.16 18.15 0.04
C ALA A 219 -8.55 17.48 1.37
N GLN A 220 -8.25 16.20 1.57
CA GLN A 220 -8.54 15.46 2.80
C GLN A 220 -7.59 15.85 3.94
N VAL A 221 -6.34 16.21 3.61
CA VAL A 221 -5.33 16.59 4.60
C VAL A 221 -5.72 17.89 5.28
N LYS A 222 -5.72 17.88 6.61
CA LYS A 222 -6.02 19.05 7.48
C LYS A 222 -4.83 19.51 8.30
N SER A 223 -3.89 18.61 8.61
CA SER A 223 -2.62 18.92 9.26
C SER A 223 -1.51 18.07 8.66
N VAL A 224 -0.24 18.45 8.86
CA VAL A 224 0.91 17.69 8.40
C VAL A 224 1.84 17.39 9.56
N PHE A 225 2.30 16.15 9.67
CA PHE A 225 3.33 15.74 10.62
C PHE A 225 4.62 15.41 9.88
N VAL A 226 5.65 16.21 10.09
CA VAL A 226 7.01 16.01 9.58
C VAL A 226 7.83 15.40 10.72
N ASN A 227 8.15 14.12 10.59
CA ASN A 227 8.92 13.38 11.59
C ASN A 227 10.25 12.91 10.98
N VAL A 228 11.35 13.53 11.41
CA VAL A 228 12.67 13.30 10.84
C VAL A 228 13.68 12.91 11.90
N PHE A 229 14.47 11.87 11.60
CA PHE A 229 15.64 11.50 12.35
C PHE A 229 16.90 11.84 11.56
N GLY A 230 17.68 12.80 12.06
CA GLY A 230 18.95 13.21 11.46
C GLY A 230 19.99 12.10 11.52
N GLY A 231 20.23 11.49 10.37
CA GLY A 231 21.25 10.48 10.15
C GLY A 231 22.32 11.00 9.18
N ILE A 232 22.31 10.49 7.94
CA ILE A 232 23.17 10.99 6.84
C ILE A 232 22.86 12.45 6.55
N THR A 233 21.58 12.82 6.48
CA THR A 233 21.15 14.21 6.42
C THR A 233 20.89 14.72 7.83
N ALA A 234 21.60 15.77 8.24
CA ALA A 234 21.46 16.33 9.56
C ALA A 234 20.21 17.21 9.71
N CYS A 235 19.71 17.37 10.93
CA CYS A 235 18.47 18.10 11.23
C CYS A 235 18.49 19.57 10.83
N ASP A 236 19.64 20.23 10.84
CA ASP A 236 19.80 21.62 10.39
C ASP A 236 19.56 21.76 8.88
N ALA A 237 20.02 20.80 8.07
CA ALA A 237 19.74 20.77 6.65
C ALA A 237 18.24 20.59 6.38
N VAL A 238 17.59 19.67 7.09
CA VAL A 238 16.14 19.45 7.01
C VAL A 238 15.35 20.68 7.43
N ALA A 239 15.73 21.32 8.54
CA ALA A 239 15.08 22.54 9.02
C ALA A 239 15.17 23.68 8.00
N ASN A 240 16.34 23.89 7.40
CA ASN A 240 16.51 24.85 6.30
C ASN A 240 15.64 24.47 5.09
N GLY A 241 15.56 23.18 4.73
CA GLY A 241 14.68 22.67 3.69
C GLY A 241 13.21 23.01 3.95
N ILE A 242 12.72 22.80 5.17
CA ILE A 242 11.34 23.14 5.55
C ILE A 242 11.09 24.64 5.41
N VAL A 243 11.98 25.48 5.96
CA VAL A 243 11.85 26.94 5.87
C VAL A 243 11.81 27.44 4.43
N GLN A 244 12.72 26.94 3.60
CA GLN A 244 12.77 27.29 2.17
C GLN A 244 11.56 26.77 1.41
N ALA A 245 11.10 25.55 1.71
CA ALA A 245 9.90 24.97 1.11
C ALA A 245 8.66 25.84 1.42
N LEU A 246 8.48 26.24 2.68
CA LEU A 246 7.37 27.10 3.08
C LEU A 246 7.44 28.48 2.42
N ALA A 247 8.64 29.05 2.28
CA ALA A 247 8.83 30.30 1.56
C ALA A 247 8.50 30.18 0.06
N THR A 248 8.86 29.05 -0.57
CA THR A 248 8.58 28.76 -1.97
C THR A 248 7.09 28.56 -2.23
N LEU A 249 6.42 27.82 -1.36
CA LEU A 249 4.98 27.54 -1.47
C LEU A 249 4.12 28.76 -1.10
N GLY A 250 4.62 29.64 -0.24
CA GLY A 250 3.93 30.88 0.13
C GLY A 250 2.50 30.60 0.59
N SER A 251 1.51 31.20 -0.08
CA SER A 251 0.08 31.02 0.25
C SER A 251 -0.48 29.62 -0.05
N ALA A 252 0.22 28.79 -0.80
CA ALA A 252 -0.17 27.40 -1.00
C ALA A 252 0.06 26.55 0.25
N ALA A 253 1.02 26.94 1.09
CA ALA A 253 1.17 26.38 2.44
C ALA A 253 0.10 26.97 3.37
N ASN A 254 -1.01 26.28 3.53
CA ASN A 254 -2.19 26.78 4.25
C ASN A 254 -2.68 25.83 5.37
N LYS A 255 -1.94 24.76 5.65
CA LYS A 255 -2.28 23.78 6.70
C LYS A 255 -1.21 23.79 7.79
N PRO A 256 -1.58 23.55 9.06
CA PRO A 256 -0.62 23.49 10.15
C PRO A 256 0.36 22.31 9.96
N LEU A 257 1.63 22.59 10.26
CA LEU A 257 2.71 21.62 10.26
C LEU A 257 3.18 21.38 11.70
N VAL A 258 3.21 20.15 12.12
CA VAL A 258 3.91 19.72 13.32
C VAL A 258 5.24 19.11 12.90
N VAL A 259 6.34 19.57 13.50
CA VAL A 259 7.69 19.13 13.12
C VAL A 259 8.40 18.55 14.34
N ARG A 260 8.82 17.30 14.22
CA ARG A 260 9.70 16.64 15.17
C ARG A 260 11.03 16.36 14.50
N LEU A 261 12.09 16.87 15.10
CA LEU A 261 13.47 16.60 14.71
C LEU A 261 14.19 15.89 15.86
N ASP A 262 14.97 14.86 15.52
CA ASP A 262 15.85 14.15 16.44
C ASP A 262 17.10 13.66 15.69
N GLY A 263 18.15 13.25 16.43
CA GLY A 263 19.39 12.78 15.82
C GLY A 263 20.44 13.88 15.63
N ASN A 264 21.24 13.77 14.54
CA ASN A 264 22.39 14.65 14.32
C ASN A 264 21.97 16.13 14.09
N ASN A 265 22.64 17.06 14.79
CA ASN A 265 22.41 18.52 14.72
C ASN A 265 20.97 18.95 15.08
N VAL A 266 20.32 18.20 15.98
CA VAL A 266 18.94 18.48 16.38
C VAL A 266 18.75 19.86 16.99
N ASP A 267 19.66 20.29 17.87
CA ASP A 267 19.59 21.61 18.53
C ASP A 267 19.62 22.76 17.51
N GLU A 268 20.50 22.65 16.51
CA GLU A 268 20.61 23.64 15.45
C GLU A 268 19.37 23.60 14.54
N GLY A 269 18.87 22.43 14.20
CA GLY A 269 17.63 22.31 13.42
C GLY A 269 16.42 22.94 14.13
N ARG A 270 16.27 22.70 15.43
CA ARG A 270 15.22 23.31 16.24
C ARG A 270 15.38 24.82 16.35
N ARG A 271 16.63 25.30 16.50
CA ARG A 271 16.94 26.74 16.52
C ARG A 271 16.51 27.42 15.21
N ILE A 272 16.87 26.85 14.05
CA ILE A 272 16.50 27.38 12.73
C ILE A 272 14.97 27.52 12.61
N LEU A 273 14.22 26.49 12.96
CA LEU A 273 12.75 26.52 12.87
C LEU A 273 12.14 27.53 13.87
N ALA A 274 12.70 27.62 15.08
CA ALA A 274 12.25 28.59 16.07
C ALA A 274 12.53 30.05 15.66
N GLU A 275 13.69 30.32 15.07
CA GLU A 275 14.05 31.65 14.56
C GLU A 275 13.21 32.03 13.33
N ALA A 276 12.93 31.11 12.44
CA ALA A 276 12.02 31.32 11.33
C ALA A 276 10.59 31.69 11.77
N ASN A 277 10.19 31.23 12.95
CA ASN A 277 8.92 31.55 13.61
C ASN A 277 7.73 31.57 12.64
N HIS A 278 7.66 30.53 11.78
CA HIS A 278 6.60 30.45 10.77
C HIS A 278 5.25 30.11 11.45
N PRO A 279 4.15 30.84 11.16
CA PRO A 279 2.88 30.70 11.90
C PRO A 279 2.22 29.33 11.77
N LEU A 280 2.55 28.56 10.73
CA LEU A 280 2.02 27.21 10.54
C LEU A 280 2.86 26.12 11.23
N VAL A 281 4.08 26.43 11.70
CA VAL A 281 4.98 25.41 12.28
C VAL A 281 4.85 25.35 13.79
N THR A 282 4.64 24.14 14.28
CA THR A 282 4.70 23.79 15.71
C THR A 282 5.77 22.74 15.90
N LEU A 283 6.69 22.94 16.84
CA LEU A 283 7.71 21.96 17.21
C LEU A 283 7.15 20.95 18.19
N ALA A 284 7.53 19.69 18.07
CA ALA A 284 7.26 18.62 19.01
C ALA A 284 8.57 18.00 19.51
N ASP A 285 8.59 17.56 20.75
CA ASP A 285 9.78 16.99 21.39
C ASP A 285 9.91 15.49 21.14
N SER A 286 8.79 14.78 21.10
CA SER A 286 8.73 13.35 20.85
C SER A 286 7.84 13.02 19.63
N MET A 287 7.92 11.78 19.16
CA MET A 287 7.06 11.30 18.08
C MET A 287 5.59 11.24 18.56
N ASP A 288 5.38 10.79 19.80
CA ASP A 288 4.04 10.69 20.38
C ASP A 288 3.38 12.07 20.53
N ASP A 289 4.11 13.07 21.07
CA ASP A 289 3.62 14.44 21.18
C ASP A 289 3.32 15.05 19.81
N GLY A 290 4.17 14.77 18.83
CA GLY A 290 3.98 15.24 17.46
C GLY A 290 2.75 14.63 16.80
N ALA A 291 2.54 13.34 16.97
CA ALA A 291 1.38 12.64 16.45
C ALA A 291 0.07 13.10 17.10
N ASP A 292 0.05 13.20 18.43
CA ASP A 292 -1.11 13.71 19.18
C ASP A 292 -1.47 15.14 18.76
N LYS A 293 -0.46 16.01 18.63
CA LYS A 293 -0.66 17.39 18.19
C LYS A 293 -1.16 17.50 16.77
N ALA A 294 -0.62 16.69 15.85
CA ALA A 294 -1.07 16.67 14.47
C ALA A 294 -2.51 16.16 14.36
N ALA A 295 -2.85 15.09 15.08
CA ALA A 295 -4.22 14.56 15.16
C ALA A 295 -5.20 15.57 15.75
N GLU A 296 -4.83 16.26 16.85
CA GLU A 296 -5.63 17.35 17.45
C GLU A 296 -5.94 18.45 16.42
N LEU A 297 -4.92 18.87 15.65
CA LEU A 297 -5.07 19.92 14.65
C LEU A 297 -5.92 19.49 13.47
N ALA A 298 -5.84 18.22 13.08
CA ALA A 298 -6.67 17.66 12.00
C ALA A 298 -8.15 17.48 12.40
N ALA A 299 -8.42 17.27 13.68
CA ALA A 299 -9.79 17.09 14.22
C ALA A 299 -10.60 18.39 14.36
N ARG A 300 -9.93 19.54 14.21
CA ARG A 300 -10.59 20.88 14.28
C ARG A 300 -11.27 21.22 12.96
#